data_ab3d5b34f2d0b4d0709501778c7e2b9d
#
_entry.id   ab3d5b34f2d0b4d0709501778c7e2b9d
#
_cell.length_a   1.000
_cell.length_b   1.000
_cell.length_c   1.000
_cell.angle_alpha   90.00
_cell.angle_beta   90.00
_cell.angle_gamma   90.00
#
_symmetry.space_group_name_H-M   'P 1'
#
loop_
_entity.id
_entity.type
_entity.pdbx_description
1 polymer ?
#
loop_
_entity_poly.entity_id
_entity_poly.type
_entity_poly.pdbx_seq_one_letter_code
_entity_poly.pdbx_strand_id
1 'polypeptide(L)'
;MFGTPTRVPEECAELVPALRTGHTAILEALQAGGLATPPYPQQLPAGNPQGTAAARAFAMQGVLKYHGLADWDWRTAYLPSISLNNDAAQTLTWVQFDPGLAADEVTIGGVPAGGREYERVVRCLQFVREQARIGSAARVLTRNQLNSSAADGSAKGLGTSASGSAALAMAALAAAFGPQLGAHPRLLTCTARLLAGSGCRSAAGGLALWLSYPGIPHEDSYAVRLDQQAELRDVRLLTVPLPSRAGLHTEAAHKDAPHSSFFGAWLQSRTAEVLQCIAAAQRGDWQCLGEWAELDSMRLHGVTMSGSRTNKIFAWEPENITLFRMCNTLRSAGTPVYCSTDTGPTAVFITSAPHADTVVQAINSTLPGVAVVRGAIGGPAQLVDALAAHQQLQQ
;
A
#
# COMPACT_ATOMS: atom_id res chain seq x y z
N MET A 1 -8.11 -21.45 10.22
CA MET A 1 -6.70 -21.52 9.80
C MET A 1 -5.88 -20.26 10.17
N PHE A 2 -6.50 -19.22 10.70
CA PHE A 2 -5.89 -17.98 11.17
C PHE A 2 -5.78 -17.94 12.72
N GLY A 3 -5.43 -19.03 13.37
CA GLY A 3 -5.42 -19.11 14.83
C GLY A 3 -4.04 -19.10 15.50
N THR A 4 -2.95 -19.02 14.74
CA THR A 4 -1.60 -19.01 15.28
C THR A 4 -1.12 -17.59 15.50
N PRO A 5 -0.49 -17.26 16.64
CA PRO A 5 0.16 -15.97 16.84
C PRO A 5 1.18 -15.69 15.73
N THR A 6 1.41 -14.41 15.43
CA THR A 6 2.43 -14.01 14.48
C THR A 6 3.82 -14.47 14.93
N ARG A 7 4.63 -14.93 13.96
CA ARG A 7 5.97 -15.48 14.24
C ARG A 7 6.99 -14.37 14.42
N VAL A 8 8.00 -14.67 15.21
CA VAL A 8 9.24 -13.90 15.31
C VAL A 8 10.33 -14.69 14.58
N PRO A 9 10.84 -14.20 13.44
CA PRO A 9 11.99 -14.81 12.78
C PRO A 9 13.25 -14.80 13.66
N GLU A 10 14.02 -15.89 13.63
CA GLU A 10 15.21 -16.04 14.48
C GLU A 10 16.24 -14.93 14.25
N GLU A 11 16.43 -14.54 12.98
CA GLU A 11 17.42 -13.53 12.56
C GLU A 11 17.19 -12.13 13.13
N CYS A 12 16.00 -11.86 13.68
CA CYS A 12 15.68 -10.56 14.29
C CYS A 12 15.23 -10.64 15.75
N ALA A 13 15.30 -11.82 16.38
CA ALA A 13 14.81 -12.04 17.74
C ALA A 13 15.41 -11.06 18.75
N GLU A 14 16.70 -10.77 18.67
CA GLU A 14 17.39 -9.81 19.53
C GLU A 14 16.92 -8.37 19.37
N LEU A 15 16.41 -7.99 18.19
CA LEU A 15 15.94 -6.63 17.92
C LEU A 15 14.48 -6.40 18.37
N VAL A 16 13.71 -7.45 18.58
CA VAL A 16 12.27 -7.35 18.89
C VAL A 16 11.97 -6.52 20.13
N PRO A 17 12.73 -6.60 21.26
CA PRO A 17 12.47 -5.74 22.40
C PRO A 17 12.58 -4.25 22.06
N ALA A 18 13.61 -3.84 21.31
CA ALA A 18 13.82 -2.47 20.88
C ALA A 18 12.72 -2.01 19.89
N LEU A 19 12.32 -2.88 18.95
CA LEU A 19 11.25 -2.60 18.01
C LEU A 19 9.90 -2.44 18.71
N ARG A 20 9.63 -3.23 19.75
CA ARG A 20 8.42 -3.12 20.58
C ARG A 20 8.40 -1.81 21.37
N THR A 21 9.53 -1.41 21.95
CA THR A 21 9.66 -0.11 22.63
C THR A 21 9.43 1.03 21.64
N GLY A 22 10.01 0.94 20.45
CA GLY A 22 9.78 1.91 19.37
C GLY A 22 8.32 1.98 18.93
N HIS A 23 7.65 0.84 18.84
CA HIS A 23 6.22 0.78 18.55
C HIS A 23 5.38 1.51 19.61
N THR A 24 5.69 1.32 20.91
CA THR A 24 5.03 2.06 21.99
C THR A 24 5.21 3.57 21.83
N ALA A 25 6.42 4.04 21.55
CA ALA A 25 6.68 5.47 21.33
C ALA A 25 5.90 6.03 20.12
N ILE A 26 5.75 5.23 19.06
CA ILE A 26 4.92 5.61 17.92
C ILE A 26 3.44 5.74 18.33
N LEU A 27 2.90 4.79 19.11
CA LEU A 27 1.52 4.86 19.59
C LEU A 27 1.28 6.08 20.50
N GLU A 28 2.22 6.41 21.36
CA GLU A 28 2.17 7.61 22.19
C GLU A 28 2.16 8.90 21.34
N ALA A 29 2.98 8.98 20.31
CA ALA A 29 3.01 10.10 19.37
C ALA A 29 1.68 10.23 18.58
N LEU A 30 1.10 9.12 18.15
CA LEU A 30 -0.21 9.11 17.50
C LEU A 30 -1.31 9.58 18.43
N GLN A 31 -1.30 9.12 19.70
CA GLN A 31 -2.27 9.55 20.70
C GLN A 31 -2.15 11.03 21.03
N ALA A 32 -0.93 11.52 21.23
CA ALA A 32 -0.65 12.94 21.47
C ALA A 32 -1.09 13.83 20.28
N GLY A 33 -0.99 13.31 19.07
CA GLY A 33 -1.46 13.99 17.85
C GLY A 33 -2.97 13.87 17.56
N GLY A 34 -3.75 13.22 18.44
CA GLY A 34 -5.18 12.99 18.21
C GLY A 34 -5.49 12.00 17.09
N LEU A 35 -4.53 11.15 16.71
CA LEU A 35 -4.61 10.18 15.61
C LEU A 35 -4.98 8.75 16.07
N ALA A 36 -5.46 8.60 17.30
CA ALA A 36 -5.88 7.30 17.81
C ALA A 36 -7.07 6.73 17.00
N THR A 37 -7.00 5.45 16.68
CA THR A 37 -8.09 4.74 16.00
C THR A 37 -8.90 3.90 16.99
N PRO A 38 -10.21 3.69 16.74
CA PRO A 38 -11.02 2.77 17.54
C PRO A 38 -10.36 1.39 17.64
N PRO A 39 -10.47 0.70 18.79
CA PRO A 39 -9.90 -0.63 18.98
C PRO A 39 -10.51 -1.64 17.99
N TYR A 40 -9.78 -2.71 17.70
CA TYR A 40 -10.29 -3.82 16.91
C TYR A 40 -11.56 -4.41 17.57
N PRO A 41 -12.64 -4.68 16.80
CA PRO A 41 -13.88 -5.21 17.36
C PRO A 41 -13.66 -6.58 17.99
N GLN A 42 -13.92 -6.72 19.30
CA GLN A 42 -13.73 -7.98 20.03
C GLN A 42 -14.79 -9.04 19.67
N GLN A 43 -15.98 -8.59 19.29
CA GLN A 43 -17.08 -9.45 18.88
C GLN A 43 -17.70 -8.91 17.60
N LEU A 44 -17.77 -9.77 16.60
CA LEU A 44 -18.45 -9.49 15.35
C LEU A 44 -19.79 -10.22 15.29
N PRO A 45 -20.86 -9.61 14.76
CA PRO A 45 -22.15 -10.28 14.57
C PRO A 45 -22.03 -11.44 13.58
N ALA A 46 -23.06 -12.28 13.48
CA ALA A 46 -23.19 -13.20 12.35
C ALA A 46 -23.34 -12.40 11.06
N GLY A 47 -22.62 -12.82 10.03
CA GLY A 47 -22.62 -12.14 8.75
C GLY A 47 -23.82 -12.49 7.87
N ASN A 48 -24.00 -11.71 6.79
CA ASN A 48 -25.00 -11.96 5.77
C ASN A 48 -24.46 -12.94 4.71
N PRO A 49 -25.00 -14.17 4.57
CA PRO A 49 -24.55 -15.15 3.59
C PRO A 49 -24.90 -14.81 2.14
N GLN A 50 -25.67 -13.75 1.89
CA GLN A 50 -26.12 -13.28 0.57
C GLN A 50 -25.84 -11.78 0.36
N GLY A 51 -24.96 -11.21 1.18
CA GLY A 51 -24.65 -9.80 1.14
C GLY A 51 -23.88 -9.39 -0.11
N THR A 52 -24.11 -8.16 -0.55
CA THR A 52 -23.46 -7.56 -1.71
C THR A 52 -22.98 -6.16 -1.37
N ALA A 53 -21.77 -5.82 -1.79
CA ALA A 53 -21.21 -4.48 -1.66
C ALA A 53 -20.15 -4.21 -2.73
N ALA A 54 -19.86 -2.93 -2.95
CA ALA A 54 -18.76 -2.50 -3.80
C ALA A 54 -17.97 -1.38 -3.14
N ALA A 55 -16.67 -1.35 -3.44
CA ALA A 55 -15.76 -0.34 -2.92
C ALA A 55 -14.72 0.06 -3.95
N ARG A 56 -14.20 1.28 -3.80
CA ARG A 56 -13.04 1.77 -4.51
C ARG A 56 -11.92 2.15 -3.53
N ALA A 57 -10.69 2.03 -3.99
CA ALA A 57 -9.52 2.51 -3.26
C ALA A 57 -8.45 3.00 -4.22
N PHE A 58 -7.60 3.92 -3.76
CA PHE A 58 -6.54 4.52 -4.56
C PHE A 58 -5.23 3.73 -4.44
N ALA A 59 -4.44 3.75 -5.50
CA ALA A 59 -3.05 3.30 -5.48
C ALA A 59 -2.25 4.08 -4.44
N MET A 60 -1.05 3.62 -4.10
CA MET A 60 -0.21 4.31 -3.14
C MET A 60 1.25 4.34 -3.58
N GLN A 61 2.00 5.33 -3.05
CA GLN A 61 3.44 5.45 -3.18
C GLN A 61 4.09 5.48 -1.79
N GLY A 62 5.10 4.63 -1.56
CA GLY A 62 5.80 4.58 -0.28
C GLY A 62 6.61 5.84 0.01
N VAL A 63 6.50 6.36 1.24
CA VAL A 63 7.37 7.37 1.83
C VAL A 63 8.43 6.67 2.66
N LEU A 64 8.04 6.00 3.73
CA LEU A 64 8.89 5.03 4.41
C LEU A 64 8.50 3.63 3.93
N LYS A 65 9.46 2.96 3.32
CA LYS A 65 9.25 1.65 2.69
C LYS A 65 9.19 0.53 3.74
N TYR A 66 8.63 -0.60 3.35
CA TYR A 66 8.90 -1.88 3.99
C TYR A 66 9.43 -2.87 2.97
N HIS A 67 10.29 -3.77 3.41
CA HIS A 67 10.77 -4.88 2.61
C HIS A 67 10.98 -6.08 3.53
N GLY A 68 10.57 -7.28 3.06
CA GLY A 68 10.47 -8.43 3.93
C GLY A 68 9.14 -8.49 4.72
N LEU A 69 8.64 -9.71 4.88
CA LEU A 69 7.53 -10.03 5.76
C LEU A 69 8.05 -10.92 6.89
N ALA A 70 7.83 -10.49 8.13
CA ALA A 70 8.18 -11.26 9.32
C ALA A 70 7.25 -12.46 9.48
N ASP A 71 6.00 -12.32 9.07
CA ASP A 71 5.01 -13.39 9.03
C ASP A 71 4.29 -13.37 7.69
N TRP A 72 4.39 -14.48 6.94
CA TRP A 72 3.81 -14.63 5.61
C TRP A 72 2.32 -14.94 5.66
N ASP A 73 1.86 -15.57 6.73
CA ASP A 73 0.46 -15.92 6.90
C ASP A 73 -0.35 -14.71 7.31
N TRP A 74 0.10 -13.97 8.27
CA TRP A 74 -0.53 -12.74 8.69
C TRP A 74 -0.08 -11.51 7.90
N ARG A 75 0.92 -11.66 7.03
CA ARG A 75 1.53 -10.60 6.20
C ARG A 75 1.98 -9.39 7.02
N THR A 76 2.50 -9.62 8.22
CA THR A 76 3.13 -8.55 9.00
C THR A 76 4.56 -8.31 8.52
N ALA A 77 4.98 -7.05 8.52
CA ALA A 77 6.32 -6.65 8.08
C ALA A 77 7.29 -6.55 9.25
N TYR A 78 8.58 -6.54 8.95
CA TYR A 78 9.64 -6.29 9.95
C TYR A 78 9.62 -4.84 10.46
N LEU A 79 9.13 -3.90 9.66
CA LEU A 79 9.17 -2.46 9.94
C LEU A 79 7.79 -1.83 9.79
N PRO A 80 7.48 -0.77 10.56
CA PRO A 80 6.42 0.16 10.19
C PRO A 80 6.78 0.91 8.90
N SER A 81 5.77 1.34 8.16
CA SER A 81 5.96 1.99 6.88
C SER A 81 4.90 3.05 6.60
N ILE A 82 5.24 4.06 5.80
CA ILE A 82 4.37 5.18 5.48
C ILE A 82 4.22 5.29 3.97
N SER A 83 3.01 5.64 3.49
CA SER A 83 2.76 5.91 2.07
C SER A 83 1.76 7.05 1.87
N LEU A 84 1.83 7.68 0.70
CA LEU A 84 0.82 8.60 0.17
C LEU A 84 -0.10 7.82 -0.76
N ASN A 85 -1.41 7.91 -0.58
CA ASN A 85 -2.34 7.45 -1.60
C ASN A 85 -2.25 8.38 -2.80
N ASN A 86 -2.31 7.80 -4.00
CA ASN A 86 -2.19 8.49 -5.27
C ASN A 86 -3.49 8.31 -6.07
N ASP A 87 -4.24 9.39 -6.26
CA ASP A 87 -5.52 9.36 -6.97
C ASP A 87 -5.37 9.20 -8.49
N ALA A 88 -4.14 9.20 -9.02
CA ALA A 88 -3.86 8.91 -10.42
C ALA A 88 -4.37 7.52 -10.85
N ALA A 89 -4.44 6.57 -9.93
CA ALA A 89 -4.96 5.22 -10.17
C ALA A 89 -5.80 4.72 -9.02
N GLN A 90 -6.83 3.97 -9.34
CA GLN A 90 -7.73 3.34 -8.37
C GLN A 90 -8.09 1.91 -8.77
N THR A 91 -8.63 1.16 -7.82
CA THR A 91 -9.27 -0.14 -8.09
C THR A 91 -10.72 -0.07 -7.65
N LEU A 92 -11.62 -0.50 -8.52
CA LEU A 92 -13.04 -0.74 -8.22
C LEU A 92 -13.24 -2.24 -8.04
N THR A 93 -13.89 -2.63 -6.92
CA THR A 93 -14.18 -4.04 -6.62
C THR A 93 -15.62 -4.18 -6.15
N TRP A 94 -16.29 -5.19 -6.69
CA TRP A 94 -17.63 -5.62 -6.30
C TRP A 94 -17.56 -7.06 -5.77
N VAL A 95 -18.25 -7.33 -4.67
CA VAL A 95 -18.31 -8.64 -3.99
C VAL A 95 -19.76 -8.99 -3.69
N GLN A 96 -20.14 -10.23 -3.97
CA GLN A 96 -21.40 -10.83 -3.55
C GLN A 96 -21.14 -12.22 -2.95
N PHE A 97 -21.58 -12.43 -1.72
CA PHE A 97 -21.69 -13.77 -1.16
C PHE A 97 -22.94 -14.47 -1.69
N ASP A 98 -22.82 -15.71 -2.13
CA ASP A 98 -23.92 -16.46 -2.75
C ASP A 98 -23.86 -17.94 -2.33
N PRO A 99 -24.86 -18.43 -1.56
CA PRO A 99 -24.93 -19.85 -1.17
C PRO A 99 -25.13 -20.83 -2.33
N GLY A 100 -25.53 -20.32 -3.51
CA GLY A 100 -25.72 -21.13 -4.71
C GLY A 100 -24.42 -21.43 -5.46
N LEU A 101 -23.32 -20.77 -5.12
CA LEU A 101 -22.02 -21.01 -5.74
C LEU A 101 -21.29 -22.21 -5.08
N ALA A 102 -20.73 -23.09 -5.92
CA ALA A 102 -19.92 -24.21 -5.45
C ALA A 102 -18.51 -23.78 -4.98
N ALA A 103 -17.98 -22.70 -5.54
CA ALA A 103 -16.66 -22.15 -5.23
C ALA A 103 -16.64 -20.63 -5.52
N ASP A 104 -15.59 -19.94 -5.03
CA ASP A 104 -15.40 -18.53 -5.32
C ASP A 104 -15.17 -18.30 -6.82
N GLU A 105 -15.83 -17.30 -7.41
CA GLU A 105 -15.66 -16.86 -8.79
C GLU A 105 -14.99 -15.49 -8.78
N VAL A 106 -13.78 -15.39 -9.33
CA VAL A 106 -12.99 -14.15 -9.32
C VAL A 106 -12.66 -13.72 -10.74
N THR A 107 -13.03 -12.49 -11.09
CA THR A 107 -12.73 -11.85 -12.37
C THR A 107 -11.92 -10.59 -12.15
N ILE A 108 -10.74 -10.50 -12.76
CA ILE A 108 -9.81 -9.35 -12.67
C ILE A 108 -9.66 -8.74 -14.05
N GLY A 109 -10.07 -7.48 -14.23
CA GLY A 109 -9.97 -6.80 -15.52
C GLY A 109 -10.75 -7.46 -16.65
N GLY A 110 -11.86 -8.14 -16.32
CA GLY A 110 -12.71 -8.85 -17.28
C GLY A 110 -12.24 -10.28 -17.58
N VAL A 111 -11.17 -10.76 -16.95
CA VAL A 111 -10.61 -12.12 -17.19
C VAL A 111 -10.75 -12.97 -15.90
N PRO A 112 -11.22 -14.23 -15.97
CA PRO A 112 -11.23 -15.13 -14.82
C PRO A 112 -9.81 -15.26 -14.23
N ALA A 113 -9.70 -15.04 -12.92
CA ALA A 113 -8.43 -15.14 -12.20
C ALA A 113 -8.05 -16.62 -11.98
N GLY A 114 -6.74 -16.90 -12.04
CA GLY A 114 -6.19 -18.22 -11.75
C GLY A 114 -4.92 -18.13 -10.91
N GLY A 115 -4.45 -19.30 -10.44
CA GLY A 115 -3.20 -19.44 -9.71
C GLY A 115 -3.11 -18.46 -8.52
N ARG A 116 -1.96 -17.83 -8.38
CA ARG A 116 -1.64 -16.97 -7.24
C ARG A 116 -2.59 -15.76 -7.06
N GLU A 117 -3.08 -15.16 -8.13
CA GLU A 117 -4.00 -14.01 -8.01
C GLU A 117 -5.33 -14.46 -7.40
N TYR A 118 -5.87 -15.57 -7.87
CA TYR A 118 -7.06 -16.20 -7.31
C TYR A 118 -6.86 -16.56 -5.84
N GLU A 119 -5.79 -17.30 -5.52
CA GLU A 119 -5.49 -17.76 -4.16
C GLU A 119 -5.43 -16.61 -3.14
N ARG A 120 -4.86 -15.48 -3.52
CA ARG A 120 -4.77 -14.29 -2.67
C ARG A 120 -6.13 -13.68 -2.39
N VAL A 121 -7.01 -13.60 -3.39
CA VAL A 121 -8.38 -13.11 -3.22
C VAL A 121 -9.17 -14.04 -2.32
N VAL A 122 -9.13 -15.34 -2.61
CA VAL A 122 -9.84 -16.38 -1.82
C VAL A 122 -9.38 -16.37 -0.36
N ARG A 123 -8.10 -16.18 -0.09
CA ARG A 123 -7.58 -16.05 1.28
C ARG A 123 -8.21 -14.89 2.05
N CYS A 124 -8.35 -13.72 1.40
CA CYS A 124 -9.01 -12.57 2.02
C CYS A 124 -10.50 -12.87 2.29
N LEU A 125 -11.19 -13.48 1.31
CA LEU A 125 -12.59 -13.87 1.46
C LEU A 125 -12.77 -14.94 2.56
N GLN A 126 -11.86 -15.89 2.66
CA GLN A 126 -11.90 -16.91 3.71
C GLN A 126 -11.78 -16.31 5.10
N PHE A 127 -10.86 -15.35 5.29
CA PHE A 127 -10.77 -14.62 6.56
C PHE A 127 -12.11 -13.93 6.90
N VAL A 128 -12.71 -13.22 5.94
CA VAL A 128 -14.00 -12.55 6.16
C VAL A 128 -15.10 -13.56 6.50
N ARG A 129 -15.17 -14.69 5.79
CA ARG A 129 -16.14 -15.79 6.08
C ARG A 129 -15.98 -16.36 7.48
N GLU A 130 -14.76 -16.62 7.91
CA GLU A 130 -14.46 -17.12 9.25
C GLU A 130 -14.92 -16.12 10.32
N GLN A 131 -14.63 -14.83 10.14
CA GLN A 131 -15.08 -13.77 11.04
C GLN A 131 -16.61 -13.62 11.04
N ALA A 132 -17.24 -13.74 9.89
CA ALA A 132 -18.68 -13.62 9.68
C ALA A 132 -19.47 -14.90 10.04
N ARG A 133 -18.79 -16.03 10.22
CA ARG A 133 -19.42 -17.35 10.43
C ARG A 133 -20.41 -17.71 9.33
N ILE A 134 -20.04 -17.43 8.06
CA ILE A 134 -20.82 -17.78 6.86
C ILE A 134 -20.06 -18.78 6.01
N GLY A 135 -20.80 -19.67 5.32
CA GLY A 135 -20.25 -20.71 4.44
C GLY A 135 -20.35 -20.40 2.95
N SER A 136 -21.00 -19.29 2.57
CA SER A 136 -21.23 -18.95 1.17
C SER A 136 -19.93 -18.67 0.42
N ALA A 137 -19.82 -19.18 -0.80
CA ALA A 137 -18.81 -18.72 -1.74
C ALA A 137 -19.12 -17.28 -2.20
N ALA A 138 -18.17 -16.64 -2.88
CA ALA A 138 -18.34 -15.27 -3.32
C ALA A 138 -18.05 -15.10 -4.81
N ARG A 139 -18.79 -14.23 -5.48
CA ARG A 139 -18.42 -13.68 -6.78
C ARG A 139 -17.73 -12.35 -6.59
N VAL A 140 -16.56 -12.20 -7.20
CA VAL A 140 -15.72 -10.98 -7.14
C VAL A 140 -15.46 -10.47 -8.55
N LEU A 141 -15.79 -9.22 -8.80
CA LEU A 141 -15.40 -8.47 -9.98
C LEU A 141 -14.49 -7.34 -9.55
N THR A 142 -13.32 -7.21 -10.16
CA THR A 142 -12.37 -6.14 -9.83
C THR A 142 -11.63 -5.64 -11.05
N ARG A 143 -11.40 -4.31 -11.12
CA ARG A 143 -10.69 -3.67 -12.22
C ARG A 143 -9.87 -2.48 -11.73
N ASN A 144 -8.62 -2.40 -12.19
CA ASN A 144 -7.80 -1.22 -12.05
C ASN A 144 -8.18 -0.17 -13.08
N GLN A 145 -8.19 1.10 -12.67
CA GLN A 145 -8.58 2.24 -13.49
C GLN A 145 -7.55 3.36 -13.32
N LEU A 146 -7.20 4.01 -14.43
CA LEU A 146 -6.45 5.26 -14.40
C LEU A 146 -7.43 6.44 -14.40
N ASN A 147 -7.13 7.46 -13.61
CA ASN A 147 -7.91 8.69 -13.58
C ASN A 147 -7.53 9.68 -14.71
N SER A 148 -6.72 9.24 -15.67
CA SER A 148 -6.25 10.05 -16.80
C SER A 148 -6.66 9.42 -18.13
N SER A 149 -7.26 10.21 -19.01
CA SER A 149 -7.58 9.84 -20.40
C SER A 149 -6.34 9.74 -21.30
N ALA A 150 -5.15 10.08 -20.79
CA ALA A 150 -3.91 10.17 -21.57
C ALA A 150 -3.01 8.94 -21.51
N ALA A 151 -3.41 7.89 -20.78
CA ALA A 151 -2.59 6.68 -20.63
C ALA A 151 -3.29 5.47 -21.23
N ASP A 152 -2.57 4.65 -21.98
CA ASP A 152 -3.03 3.42 -22.66
C ASP A 152 -3.53 2.30 -21.70
N GLY A 153 -4.36 2.61 -20.74
CA GLY A 153 -5.14 1.64 -19.96
C GLY A 153 -4.35 0.67 -19.07
N SER A 154 -3.03 0.66 -19.08
CA SER A 154 -2.23 -0.24 -18.26
C SER A 154 -1.84 0.43 -16.94
N ALA A 155 -2.55 0.08 -15.86
CA ALA A 155 -2.20 0.51 -14.50
C ALA A 155 -1.05 -0.32 -13.88
N LYS A 156 -0.31 -1.12 -14.66
CA LYS A 156 0.83 -1.89 -14.16
C LYS A 156 1.92 -0.97 -13.62
N GLY A 157 2.43 -1.27 -12.44
CA GLY A 157 3.49 -0.51 -11.79
C GLY A 157 3.03 0.70 -10.99
N LEU A 158 1.73 1.02 -10.95
CA LEU A 158 1.16 2.16 -10.23
C LEU A 158 0.73 1.85 -8.78
N GLY A 159 1.17 0.75 -8.18
CA GLY A 159 0.79 0.39 -6.82
C GLY A 159 -0.65 -0.15 -6.68
N THR A 160 -1.26 -0.60 -7.76
CA THR A 160 -2.65 -1.10 -7.80
C THR A 160 -2.88 -2.40 -7.03
N SER A 161 -1.84 -3.14 -6.68
CA SER A 161 -1.94 -4.27 -5.75
C SER A 161 -2.44 -3.82 -4.36
N ALA A 162 -2.07 -2.63 -3.92
CA ALA A 162 -2.52 -2.05 -2.65
C ALA A 162 -3.99 -1.61 -2.73
N SER A 163 -4.38 -0.89 -3.79
CA SER A 163 -5.77 -0.46 -3.98
C SER A 163 -6.72 -1.64 -4.19
N GLY A 164 -6.29 -2.67 -4.93
CA GLY A 164 -7.07 -3.91 -5.09
C GLY A 164 -7.31 -4.61 -3.75
N SER A 165 -6.31 -4.66 -2.89
CA SER A 165 -6.43 -5.24 -1.55
C SER A 165 -7.40 -4.45 -0.66
N ALA A 166 -7.30 -3.13 -0.69
CA ALA A 166 -8.15 -2.24 0.11
C ALA A 166 -9.61 -2.28 -0.35
N ALA A 167 -9.85 -2.21 -1.67
CA ALA A 167 -11.20 -2.27 -2.25
C ALA A 167 -11.86 -3.63 -2.00
N LEU A 168 -11.12 -4.75 -2.16
CA LEU A 168 -11.62 -6.08 -1.87
C LEU A 168 -11.99 -6.23 -0.40
N ALA A 169 -11.11 -5.83 0.52
CA ALA A 169 -11.37 -5.95 1.96
C ALA A 169 -12.62 -5.17 2.37
N MET A 170 -12.75 -3.92 1.92
CA MET A 170 -13.91 -3.09 2.24
C MET A 170 -15.20 -3.66 1.65
N ALA A 171 -15.18 -4.07 0.39
CA ALA A 171 -16.37 -4.66 -0.26
C ALA A 171 -16.78 -5.98 0.42
N ALA A 172 -15.82 -6.88 0.72
CA ALA A 172 -16.11 -8.16 1.37
C ALA A 172 -16.63 -7.97 2.80
N LEU A 173 -16.01 -7.11 3.61
CA LEU A 173 -16.47 -6.80 4.96
C LEU A 173 -17.86 -6.14 4.95
N ALA A 174 -18.09 -5.19 4.04
CA ALA A 174 -19.41 -4.54 3.94
C ALA A 174 -20.49 -5.48 3.43
N ALA A 175 -20.18 -6.39 2.50
CA ALA A 175 -21.09 -7.44 2.06
C ALA A 175 -21.44 -8.39 3.22
N ALA A 176 -20.47 -8.76 4.06
CA ALA A 176 -20.70 -9.65 5.18
C ALA A 176 -21.41 -8.95 6.37
N PHE A 177 -21.00 -7.75 6.75
CA PHE A 177 -21.37 -7.13 8.02
C PHE A 177 -22.12 -5.80 7.89
N GLY A 178 -22.31 -5.31 6.67
CA GLY A 178 -22.86 -3.98 6.42
C GLY A 178 -21.81 -2.86 6.44
N PRO A 179 -22.22 -1.63 6.03
CA PRO A 179 -21.30 -0.54 5.74
C PRO A 179 -20.50 -0.04 6.95
N GLN A 180 -21.08 -0.04 8.14
CA GLN A 180 -20.40 0.47 9.33
C GLN A 180 -19.18 -0.38 9.72
N LEU A 181 -19.35 -1.70 9.78
CA LEU A 181 -18.24 -2.61 10.07
C LEU A 181 -17.30 -2.75 8.88
N GLY A 182 -17.81 -2.68 7.64
CA GLY A 182 -16.98 -2.64 6.45
C GLY A 182 -16.02 -1.47 6.40
N ALA A 183 -16.38 -0.34 7.00
CA ALA A 183 -15.56 0.87 7.09
C ALA A 183 -14.83 1.00 8.46
N HIS A 184 -14.92 0.01 9.37
CA HIS A 184 -14.26 0.11 10.67
C HIS A 184 -12.73 0.13 10.51
N PRO A 185 -12.01 1.18 10.95
CA PRO A 185 -10.62 1.43 10.55
C PRO A 185 -9.65 0.26 10.80
N ARG A 186 -9.63 -0.31 12.01
CA ARG A 186 -8.73 -1.42 12.33
C ARG A 186 -9.15 -2.72 11.63
N LEU A 187 -10.44 -3.06 11.63
CA LEU A 187 -10.93 -4.27 10.95
C LEU A 187 -10.62 -4.23 9.46
N LEU A 188 -10.92 -3.11 8.81
CA LEU A 188 -10.65 -2.90 7.38
C LEU A 188 -9.15 -3.00 7.05
N THR A 189 -8.31 -2.24 7.76
CA THR A 189 -6.89 -2.18 7.44
C THR A 189 -6.16 -3.49 7.75
N CYS A 190 -6.52 -4.19 8.83
CA CYS A 190 -6.02 -5.54 9.13
C CYS A 190 -6.44 -6.55 8.07
N THR A 191 -7.69 -6.48 7.58
CA THR A 191 -8.19 -7.38 6.53
C THR A 191 -7.52 -7.08 5.18
N ALA A 192 -7.39 -5.81 4.79
CA ALA A 192 -6.75 -5.41 3.54
C ALA A 192 -5.29 -5.88 3.45
N ARG A 193 -4.57 -5.92 4.57
CA ARG A 193 -3.20 -6.41 4.64
C ARG A 193 -3.05 -7.87 4.20
N LEU A 194 -4.04 -8.72 4.42
CA LEU A 194 -3.97 -10.15 4.15
C LEU A 194 -3.79 -10.51 2.67
N LEU A 195 -4.24 -9.66 1.74
CA LEU A 195 -4.00 -9.84 0.32
C LEU A 195 -2.64 -9.27 -0.10
N ALA A 196 -2.34 -8.03 0.31
CA ALA A 196 -1.04 -7.39 0.13
C ALA A 196 -0.76 -6.49 1.33
N GLY A 197 0.44 -6.59 1.94
CA GLY A 197 0.78 -5.80 3.13
C GLY A 197 0.50 -4.30 2.96
N SER A 198 0.81 -3.74 1.80
CA SER A 198 0.54 -2.34 1.46
C SER A 198 -0.95 -1.97 1.40
N GLY A 199 -1.85 -2.95 1.27
CA GLY A 199 -3.29 -2.73 1.20
C GLY A 199 -3.87 -2.01 2.42
N CYS A 200 -3.30 -2.24 3.60
CA CYS A 200 -3.72 -1.56 4.82
C CYS A 200 -3.58 -0.02 4.71
N ARG A 201 -2.49 0.48 4.09
CA ARG A 201 -2.25 1.91 3.91
C ARG A 201 -3.18 2.51 2.85
N SER A 202 -3.38 1.80 1.73
CA SER A 202 -4.36 2.20 0.73
C SER A 202 -5.78 2.30 1.33
N ALA A 203 -6.14 1.40 2.24
CA ALA A 203 -7.42 1.41 2.93
C ALA A 203 -7.58 2.62 3.86
N ALA A 204 -6.52 2.98 4.61
CA ALA A 204 -6.52 4.14 5.50
C ALA A 204 -6.54 5.47 4.75
N GLY A 205 -5.88 5.55 3.60
CA GLY A 205 -5.87 6.71 2.71
C GLY A 205 -5.00 7.88 3.16
N GLY A 206 -4.86 8.85 2.28
CA GLY A 206 -4.04 10.03 2.55
C GLY A 206 -2.57 9.68 2.73
N LEU A 207 -1.92 10.31 3.71
CA LEU A 207 -0.65 9.88 4.26
C LEU A 207 -0.92 8.84 5.34
N ALA A 208 -0.62 7.56 5.10
CA ALA A 208 -0.96 6.46 5.98
C ALA A 208 0.27 5.77 6.56
N LEU A 209 0.30 5.58 7.87
CA LEU A 209 1.27 4.79 8.62
C LEU A 209 0.71 3.39 8.87
N TRP A 210 1.42 2.35 8.46
CA TRP A 210 1.18 0.98 8.86
C TRP A 210 2.09 0.59 10.03
N LEU A 211 1.47 0.19 11.13
CA LEU A 211 2.12 -0.30 12.34
C LEU A 211 2.50 -1.78 12.17
N SER A 212 3.77 -2.10 12.24
CA SER A 212 4.26 -3.47 12.15
C SER A 212 5.63 -3.64 12.80
N TYR A 213 5.84 -4.78 13.40
CA TYR A 213 7.13 -5.32 13.85
C TYR A 213 7.03 -6.85 13.98
N PRO A 214 8.14 -7.62 14.02
CA PRO A 214 8.09 -9.07 14.17
C PRO A 214 7.39 -9.51 15.47
N GLY A 215 6.37 -10.37 15.33
CA GLY A 215 5.59 -10.86 16.46
C GLY A 215 4.46 -9.94 16.93
N ILE A 216 4.14 -8.86 16.18
CA ILE A 216 2.98 -8.02 16.48
C ILE A 216 1.68 -8.82 16.30
N PRO A 217 0.68 -8.73 17.22
CA PRO A 217 -0.62 -9.35 17.02
C PRO A 217 -1.31 -8.85 15.74
N HIS A 218 -2.16 -9.70 15.13
CA HIS A 218 -2.87 -9.36 13.91
C HIS A 218 -3.67 -8.05 14.05
N GLU A 219 -4.44 -7.93 15.12
CA GLU A 219 -5.32 -6.81 15.43
C GLU A 219 -4.58 -5.49 15.71
N ASP A 220 -3.29 -5.57 16.08
CA ASP A 220 -2.43 -4.42 16.36
C ASP A 220 -1.59 -3.98 15.16
N SER A 221 -1.54 -4.81 14.10
CA SER A 221 -0.87 -4.47 12.85
C SER A 221 -1.85 -3.84 11.85
N TYR A 222 -2.22 -2.60 12.10
CA TYR A 222 -3.20 -1.81 11.33
C TYR A 222 -2.57 -0.54 10.76
N ALA A 223 -3.32 0.19 9.94
CA ALA A 223 -2.88 1.47 9.40
C ALA A 223 -3.70 2.65 9.93
N VAL A 224 -2.99 3.78 10.11
CA VAL A 224 -3.53 5.05 10.61
C VAL A 224 -3.28 6.13 9.58
N ARG A 225 -4.28 6.95 9.26
CA ARG A 225 -4.11 8.15 8.45
C ARG A 225 -3.53 9.29 9.29
N LEU A 226 -2.47 9.93 8.79
CA LEU A 226 -1.74 10.98 9.48
C LEU A 226 -2.19 12.41 9.08
N ASP A 227 -2.64 12.61 7.83
CA ASP A 227 -3.04 13.92 7.25
C ASP A 227 -4.55 14.15 7.39
N GLN A 228 -5.03 14.47 8.59
CA GLN A 228 -6.48 14.59 8.82
C GLN A 228 -7.08 15.95 8.45
N GLN A 229 -6.27 16.99 8.31
CA GLN A 229 -6.72 18.38 8.14
C GLN A 229 -6.28 19.04 6.81
N ALA A 230 -6.13 18.23 5.76
CA ALA A 230 -5.75 18.71 4.42
C ALA A 230 -4.42 19.50 4.35
N GLU A 231 -3.52 19.28 5.32
CA GLU A 231 -2.20 19.91 5.39
C GLU A 231 -1.36 19.65 4.13
N LEU A 232 -1.60 18.52 3.48
CA LEU A 232 -0.87 18.06 2.30
C LEU A 232 -1.64 18.27 0.98
N ARG A 233 -2.71 19.06 0.96
CA ARG A 233 -3.60 19.25 -0.21
C ARG A 233 -2.90 19.74 -1.47
N ASP A 234 -1.80 20.49 -1.31
CA ASP A 234 -1.03 21.04 -2.43
C ASP A 234 0.02 20.09 -2.99
N VAL A 235 0.23 18.95 -2.36
CA VAL A 235 1.13 17.91 -2.86
C VAL A 235 0.62 17.32 -4.16
N ARG A 236 1.53 17.14 -5.12
CA ARG A 236 1.27 16.46 -6.39
C ARG A 236 2.20 15.27 -6.54
N LEU A 237 1.64 14.21 -7.09
CA LEU A 237 2.31 12.95 -7.37
C LEU A 237 2.36 12.76 -8.89
N LEU A 238 3.54 12.91 -9.47
CA LEU A 238 3.74 12.77 -10.91
C LEU A 238 4.36 11.39 -11.18
N THR A 239 3.55 10.47 -11.66
CA THR A 239 3.97 9.08 -11.89
C THR A 239 4.48 8.90 -13.31
N VAL A 240 5.69 8.35 -13.42
CA VAL A 240 6.33 7.96 -14.68
C VAL A 240 6.41 6.43 -14.70
N PRO A 241 5.48 5.75 -15.38
CA PRO A 241 5.54 4.30 -15.54
C PRO A 241 6.74 3.94 -16.41
N LEU A 242 7.64 3.13 -15.88
CA LEU A 242 8.77 2.59 -16.63
C LEU A 242 8.61 1.07 -16.78
N PRO A 243 8.89 0.51 -17.96
CA PRO A 243 8.83 -0.93 -18.17
C PRO A 243 9.96 -1.62 -17.39
N SER A 244 9.63 -2.65 -16.60
CA SER A 244 10.63 -3.46 -15.92
C SER A 244 11.22 -4.50 -16.88
N ARG A 245 12.52 -4.46 -17.08
CA ARG A 245 13.29 -5.45 -17.84
C ARG A 245 13.87 -6.52 -16.94
N ALA A 246 13.94 -6.24 -15.62
CA ALA A 246 14.58 -7.12 -14.65
C ALA A 246 13.78 -8.38 -14.29
N GLY A 247 12.50 -8.50 -14.67
CA GLY A 247 11.64 -9.63 -14.34
C GLY A 247 11.49 -9.88 -12.83
N LEU A 248 11.61 -8.83 -12.01
CA LEU A 248 11.62 -8.94 -10.55
C LEU A 248 10.28 -9.46 -10.02
N HIS A 249 10.33 -10.61 -9.35
CA HIS A 249 9.25 -11.08 -8.53
C HIS A 249 9.34 -10.47 -7.13
N THR A 250 8.48 -9.51 -6.81
CA THR A 250 8.45 -8.79 -5.53
C THR A 250 8.50 -9.73 -4.32
N GLU A 251 7.91 -10.93 -4.42
CA GLU A 251 7.94 -11.91 -3.32
C GLU A 251 9.33 -12.48 -3.07
N ALA A 252 10.10 -12.78 -4.11
CA ALA A 252 11.45 -13.26 -3.96
C ALA A 252 12.33 -12.19 -3.28
N ALA A 253 12.18 -10.93 -3.72
CA ALA A 253 12.89 -9.82 -3.10
C ALA A 253 12.52 -9.63 -1.62
N HIS A 254 11.25 -9.81 -1.24
CA HIS A 254 10.84 -9.81 0.16
C HIS A 254 11.45 -10.96 0.97
N LYS A 255 11.59 -12.16 0.40
CA LYS A 255 12.21 -13.30 1.08
C LYS A 255 13.71 -13.10 1.33
N ASP A 256 14.38 -12.45 0.38
CA ASP A 256 15.82 -12.22 0.45
C ASP A 256 16.22 -10.98 1.29
N ALA A 257 15.29 -10.05 1.55
CA ALA A 257 15.57 -8.80 2.24
C ALA A 257 16.29 -8.96 3.59
N PRO A 258 15.89 -9.89 4.49
CA PRO A 258 16.57 -10.08 5.78
C PRO A 258 18.03 -10.51 5.67
N HIS A 259 18.44 -11.07 4.54
CA HIS A 259 19.83 -11.50 4.31
C HIS A 259 20.78 -10.35 3.90
N SER A 260 20.23 -9.17 3.64
CA SER A 260 21.03 -7.98 3.33
C SER A 260 21.78 -7.49 4.57
N SER A 261 23.08 -7.19 4.41
CA SER A 261 23.88 -6.58 5.47
C SER A 261 23.39 -5.19 5.90
N PHE A 262 22.58 -4.53 5.08
CA PHE A 262 21.98 -3.23 5.39
C PHE A 262 20.68 -3.35 6.19
N PHE A 263 20.08 -4.54 6.25
CA PHE A 263 18.75 -4.74 6.80
C PHE A 263 18.65 -4.41 8.29
N GLY A 264 19.62 -4.87 9.08
CA GLY A 264 19.65 -4.61 10.53
C GLY A 264 19.75 -3.12 10.87
N ALA A 265 20.58 -2.36 10.18
CA ALA A 265 20.69 -0.91 10.34
C ALA A 265 19.38 -0.20 9.98
N TRP A 266 18.70 -0.66 8.92
CA TRP A 266 17.40 -0.14 8.51
C TRP A 266 16.31 -0.39 9.56
N LEU A 267 16.30 -1.58 10.21
CA LEU A 267 15.39 -1.88 11.32
C LEU A 267 15.59 -0.91 12.50
N GLN A 268 16.86 -0.69 12.89
CA GLN A 268 17.21 0.13 14.06
C GLN A 268 16.84 1.62 13.91
N SER A 269 16.97 2.18 12.70
CA SER A 269 16.68 3.60 12.45
C SER A 269 15.19 3.93 12.36
N ARG A 270 14.35 2.94 12.06
CA ARG A 270 12.95 3.13 11.61
C ARG A 270 12.07 3.88 12.59
N THR A 271 12.17 3.65 13.88
CA THR A 271 11.32 4.33 14.88
C THR A 271 11.49 5.84 14.84
N ALA A 272 12.74 6.32 14.83
CA ALA A 272 13.03 7.76 14.79
C ALA A 272 12.50 8.41 13.49
N GLU A 273 12.62 7.72 12.37
CA GLU A 273 12.13 8.16 11.06
C GLU A 273 10.59 8.28 11.01
N VAL A 274 9.89 7.31 11.59
CA VAL A 274 8.42 7.36 11.71
C VAL A 274 7.98 8.53 12.57
N LEU A 275 8.63 8.78 13.71
CA LEU A 275 8.32 9.91 14.58
C LEU A 275 8.56 11.26 13.88
N GLN A 276 9.63 11.37 13.09
CA GLN A 276 9.87 12.57 12.26
C GLN A 276 8.79 12.76 11.20
N CYS A 277 8.36 11.68 10.52
CA CYS A 277 7.28 11.76 9.53
C CYS A 277 5.93 12.14 10.17
N ILE A 278 5.61 11.64 11.38
CA ILE A 278 4.39 12.05 12.12
C ILE A 278 4.46 13.56 12.40
N ALA A 279 5.58 14.04 12.92
CA ALA A 279 5.75 15.47 13.20
C ALA A 279 5.73 16.32 11.92
N ALA A 280 6.30 15.85 10.82
CA ALA A 280 6.25 16.52 9.52
C ALA A 280 4.81 16.59 8.98
N ALA A 281 4.05 15.50 9.08
CA ALA A 281 2.64 15.48 8.68
C ALA A 281 1.81 16.54 9.42
N GLN A 282 1.96 16.62 10.74
CA GLN A 282 1.24 17.58 11.59
C GLN A 282 1.55 19.04 11.24
N ARG A 283 2.73 19.32 10.68
CA ARG A 283 3.13 20.67 10.25
C ARG A 283 2.86 20.95 8.77
N GLY A 284 2.38 19.96 8.02
CA GLY A 284 2.25 20.07 6.56
C GLY A 284 3.59 20.13 5.82
N ASP A 285 4.67 19.65 6.44
CA ASP A 285 6.03 19.66 5.91
C ASP A 285 6.22 18.52 4.90
N TRP A 286 5.65 18.71 3.72
CA TRP A 286 5.69 17.73 2.65
C TRP A 286 7.11 17.55 2.07
N GLN A 287 8.00 18.54 2.22
CA GLN A 287 9.38 18.44 1.74
C GLN A 287 10.15 17.43 2.58
N CYS A 288 10.03 17.46 3.89
CA CYS A 288 10.59 16.44 4.78
C CYS A 288 10.07 15.03 4.41
N LEU A 289 8.77 14.89 4.12
CA LEU A 289 8.20 13.60 3.66
C LEU A 289 8.78 13.17 2.30
N GLY A 290 9.01 14.10 1.39
CA GLY A 290 9.65 13.86 0.09
C GLY A 290 11.11 13.41 0.24
N GLU A 291 11.88 14.06 1.10
CA GLU A 291 13.25 13.67 1.43
C GLU A 291 13.32 12.23 1.96
N TRP A 292 12.42 11.87 2.87
CA TRP A 292 12.32 10.50 3.37
C TRP A 292 11.92 9.51 2.27
N ALA A 293 11.01 9.88 1.38
CA ALA A 293 10.57 9.01 0.30
C ALA A 293 11.71 8.70 -0.68
N GLU A 294 12.55 9.69 -0.97
CA GLU A 294 13.74 9.53 -1.83
C GLU A 294 14.81 8.70 -1.13
N LEU A 295 15.20 9.05 0.09
CA LEU A 295 16.22 8.35 0.86
C LEU A 295 15.84 6.87 1.09
N ASP A 296 14.60 6.62 1.47
CA ASP A 296 14.17 5.25 1.78
C ASP A 296 13.94 4.39 0.52
N SER A 297 13.74 5.02 -0.64
CA SER A 297 13.84 4.34 -1.94
C SER A 297 15.25 3.82 -2.19
N MET A 298 16.30 4.62 -1.90
CA MET A 298 17.69 4.19 -2.03
C MET A 298 17.99 3.01 -1.11
N ARG A 299 17.50 3.05 0.13
CA ARG A 299 17.67 1.95 1.10
C ARG A 299 16.97 0.67 0.66
N LEU A 300 15.71 0.75 0.20
CA LEU A 300 14.97 -0.40 -0.31
C LEU A 300 15.73 -1.09 -1.44
N HIS A 301 16.23 -0.31 -2.42
CA HIS A 301 16.99 -0.87 -3.52
C HIS A 301 18.37 -1.38 -3.09
N GLY A 302 19.03 -0.73 -2.13
CA GLY A 302 20.26 -1.22 -1.52
C GLY A 302 20.06 -2.59 -0.86
N VAL A 303 18.97 -2.77 -0.10
CA VAL A 303 18.58 -4.06 0.50
C VAL A 303 18.25 -5.08 -0.58
N THR A 304 17.48 -4.71 -1.61
CA THR A 304 17.14 -5.60 -2.72
C THR A 304 18.37 -6.09 -3.48
N MET A 305 19.30 -5.19 -3.80
CA MET A 305 20.54 -5.52 -4.51
C MET A 305 21.49 -6.42 -3.70
N SER A 306 21.47 -6.33 -2.38
CA SER A 306 22.38 -7.04 -1.49
C SER A 306 21.77 -8.25 -0.77
N GLY A 307 20.44 -8.43 -0.81
CA GLY A 307 19.73 -9.50 -0.11
C GLY A 307 20.05 -10.88 -0.67
N SER A 308 19.93 -11.08 -1.97
CA SER A 308 20.27 -12.36 -2.59
C SER A 308 21.78 -12.57 -2.67
N ARG A 309 22.23 -13.75 -2.26
CA ARG A 309 23.66 -14.13 -2.37
C ARG A 309 24.05 -14.61 -3.75
N THR A 310 23.11 -15.14 -4.52
CA THR A 310 23.36 -15.76 -5.82
C THR A 310 23.13 -14.77 -6.97
N ASN A 311 21.94 -14.22 -7.08
CA ASN A 311 21.56 -13.33 -8.19
C ASN A 311 21.35 -11.92 -7.65
N LYS A 312 22.14 -10.96 -8.13
CA LYS A 312 21.96 -9.55 -7.77
C LYS A 312 20.76 -8.98 -8.55
N ILE A 313 19.86 -8.33 -7.83
CA ILE A 313 18.63 -7.79 -8.40
C ILE A 313 18.76 -6.29 -8.53
N PHE A 314 18.79 -5.80 -9.76
CA PHE A 314 18.76 -4.38 -10.10
C PHE A 314 17.36 -4.08 -10.64
N ALA A 315 16.53 -3.51 -9.78
CA ALA A 315 15.15 -3.18 -10.16
C ALA A 315 15.00 -1.81 -10.83
N TRP A 316 16.05 -0.97 -10.74
CA TRP A 316 16.12 0.28 -11.50
C TRP A 316 16.59 0.04 -12.92
N GLU A 317 15.97 0.75 -13.85
CA GLU A 317 16.39 0.84 -15.24
C GLU A 317 17.29 2.08 -15.45
N PRO A 318 18.04 2.18 -16.54
CA PRO A 318 18.87 3.35 -16.84
C PRO A 318 18.11 4.68 -16.77
N GLU A 319 16.85 4.65 -17.15
CA GLU A 319 15.92 5.77 -17.10
C GLU A 319 15.75 6.31 -15.68
N ASN A 320 15.74 5.47 -14.65
CA ASN A 320 15.67 5.89 -13.26
C ASN A 320 16.86 6.76 -12.84
N ILE A 321 18.08 6.36 -13.23
CA ILE A 321 19.30 7.12 -12.92
C ILE A 321 19.25 8.50 -13.58
N THR A 322 18.77 8.54 -14.81
CA THR A 322 18.60 9.80 -15.56
C THR A 322 17.60 10.72 -14.85
N LEU A 323 16.45 10.18 -14.42
CA LEU A 323 15.42 10.92 -13.69
C LEU A 323 15.89 11.38 -12.31
N PHE A 324 16.68 10.58 -11.59
CA PHE A 324 17.25 11.00 -10.29
C PHE A 324 18.22 12.17 -10.45
N ARG A 325 19.04 12.17 -11.50
CA ARG A 325 19.94 13.29 -11.81
C ARG A 325 19.15 14.55 -12.17
N MET A 326 18.08 14.43 -12.96
CA MET A 326 17.16 15.53 -13.26
C MET A 326 16.56 16.11 -11.98
N CYS A 327 16.10 15.26 -11.04
CA CYS A 327 15.56 15.67 -9.76
C CYS A 327 16.56 16.52 -8.96
N ASN A 328 17.82 16.09 -8.89
CA ASN A 328 18.90 16.85 -8.25
C ASN A 328 19.13 18.23 -8.92
N THR A 329 19.11 18.27 -10.25
CA THR A 329 19.27 19.52 -11.02
C THR A 329 18.14 20.49 -10.72
N LEU A 330 16.89 20.04 -10.70
CA LEU A 330 15.72 20.87 -10.37
C LEU A 330 15.81 21.44 -8.95
N ARG A 331 16.17 20.62 -7.95
CA ARG A 331 16.35 21.09 -6.57
C ARG A 331 17.45 22.15 -6.48
N SER A 332 18.58 21.94 -7.15
CA SER A 332 19.68 22.92 -7.19
C SER A 332 19.27 24.23 -7.85
N ALA A 333 18.27 24.22 -8.72
CA ALA A 333 17.68 25.39 -9.35
C ALA A 333 16.50 26.00 -8.55
N GLY A 334 16.23 25.50 -7.33
CA GLY A 334 15.19 26.01 -6.44
C GLY A 334 13.79 25.41 -6.65
N THR A 335 13.64 24.37 -7.46
CA THR A 335 12.36 23.66 -7.63
C THR A 335 12.30 22.46 -6.69
N PRO A 336 11.47 22.49 -5.62
CA PRO A 336 11.38 21.38 -4.68
C PRO A 336 10.67 20.20 -5.33
N VAL A 337 11.39 19.11 -5.49
CA VAL A 337 10.91 17.84 -6.05
C VAL A 337 11.73 16.68 -5.51
N TYR A 338 11.07 15.57 -5.20
CA TYR A 338 11.69 14.36 -4.66
C TYR A 338 11.22 13.14 -5.44
N CYS A 339 12.13 12.21 -5.71
CA CYS A 339 11.83 11.02 -6.52
C CYS A 339 11.70 9.78 -5.63
N SER A 340 10.60 9.08 -5.74
CA SER A 340 10.32 7.84 -5.01
C SER A 340 10.08 6.69 -5.97
N THR A 341 10.67 5.52 -5.68
CA THR A 341 10.39 4.26 -6.36
C THR A 341 10.02 3.21 -5.30
N ASP A 342 9.12 2.28 -5.64
CA ASP A 342 8.89 1.09 -4.82
C ASP A 342 9.73 -0.07 -5.36
N THR A 343 9.27 -1.33 -5.34
CA THR A 343 10.07 -2.48 -5.77
C THR A 343 10.35 -2.55 -7.27
N GLY A 344 9.65 -1.77 -8.08
CA GLY A 344 9.83 -1.70 -9.53
C GLY A 344 10.46 -0.36 -9.98
N PRO A 345 10.67 -0.19 -11.29
CA PRO A 345 11.29 1.00 -11.86
C PRO A 345 10.35 2.20 -12.00
N THR A 346 9.03 2.04 -11.83
CA THR A 346 8.11 3.18 -11.88
C THR A 346 8.53 4.25 -10.89
N ALA A 347 8.78 5.47 -11.39
CA ALA A 347 9.18 6.61 -10.58
C ALA A 347 7.99 7.52 -10.29
N VAL A 348 7.88 7.99 -9.04
CA VAL A 348 6.88 8.97 -8.63
C VAL A 348 7.59 10.19 -8.10
N PHE A 349 7.33 11.35 -8.71
CA PHE A 349 7.87 12.62 -8.26
C PHE A 349 6.88 13.28 -7.33
N ILE A 350 7.34 13.57 -6.12
CA ILE A 350 6.59 14.29 -5.09
C ILE A 350 6.99 15.76 -5.18
N THR A 351 6.03 16.63 -5.46
CA THR A 351 6.22 18.07 -5.58
C THR A 351 4.95 18.80 -5.12
N SER A 352 4.90 20.10 -5.27
CA SER A 352 3.70 20.90 -4.98
C SER A 352 3.02 21.41 -6.25
N ALA A 353 1.75 21.79 -6.12
CA ALA A 353 0.94 22.27 -7.25
C ALA A 353 1.62 23.38 -8.07
N PRO A 354 2.25 24.41 -7.46
CA PRO A 354 2.94 25.47 -8.22
C PRO A 354 4.13 24.96 -9.07
N HIS A 355 4.76 23.86 -8.69
CA HIS A 355 5.96 23.34 -9.35
C HIS A 355 5.67 22.16 -10.30
N ALA A 356 4.45 21.61 -10.29
CA ALA A 356 4.11 20.40 -11.03
C ALA A 356 4.39 20.51 -12.53
N ASP A 357 4.02 21.63 -13.17
CA ASP A 357 4.24 21.84 -14.60
C ASP A 357 5.72 21.92 -14.97
N THR A 358 6.52 22.61 -14.13
CA THR A 358 7.99 22.68 -14.30
C THR A 358 8.61 21.29 -14.24
N VAL A 359 8.17 20.46 -13.29
CA VAL A 359 8.67 19.09 -13.14
C VAL A 359 8.26 18.22 -14.35
N VAL A 360 7.01 18.34 -14.83
CA VAL A 360 6.55 17.59 -16.01
C VAL A 360 7.32 17.99 -17.26
N GLN A 361 7.57 19.28 -17.48
CA GLN A 361 8.39 19.76 -18.59
C GLN A 361 9.82 19.20 -18.53
N ALA A 362 10.43 19.17 -17.35
CA ALA A 362 11.76 18.60 -17.15
C ALA A 362 11.78 17.08 -17.42
N ILE A 363 10.77 16.33 -16.98
CA ILE A 363 10.63 14.90 -17.29
C ILE A 363 10.57 14.69 -18.80
N ASN A 364 9.68 15.39 -19.50
CA ASN A 364 9.50 15.27 -20.95
C ASN A 364 10.74 15.67 -21.75
N SER A 365 11.49 16.66 -21.28
CA SER A 365 12.77 17.06 -21.87
C SER A 365 13.88 16.05 -21.64
N THR A 366 13.85 15.36 -20.48
CA THR A 366 14.86 14.38 -20.08
C THR A 366 14.61 13.02 -20.72
N LEU A 367 13.35 12.60 -20.81
CA LEU A 367 12.89 11.35 -21.43
C LEU A 367 11.74 11.66 -22.41
N PRO A 368 12.04 12.06 -23.64
CA PRO A 368 11.01 12.39 -24.64
C PRO A 368 10.08 11.20 -24.90
N GLY A 369 8.77 11.46 -24.89
CA GLY A 369 7.74 10.46 -25.18
C GLY A 369 7.34 9.58 -24.00
N VAL A 370 7.91 9.80 -22.79
CA VAL A 370 7.47 9.07 -21.60
C VAL A 370 6.11 9.61 -21.12
N ALA A 371 5.23 8.72 -20.70
CA ALA A 371 3.96 9.10 -20.10
C ALA A 371 4.18 9.65 -18.68
N VAL A 372 3.49 10.74 -18.34
CA VAL A 372 3.44 11.28 -16.98
C VAL A 372 1.99 11.30 -16.52
N VAL A 373 1.66 10.47 -15.54
CA VAL A 373 0.32 10.42 -14.95
C VAL A 373 0.29 11.34 -13.74
N ARG A 374 -0.55 12.36 -13.80
CA ARG A 374 -0.69 13.35 -12.72
C ARG A 374 -1.69 12.87 -11.69
N GLY A 375 -1.35 13.00 -10.42
CA GLY A 375 -2.22 12.71 -9.30
C GLY A 375 -2.00 13.68 -8.14
N ALA A 376 -2.93 13.62 -7.22
CA ALA A 376 -2.88 14.25 -5.91
C ALA A 376 -3.01 13.20 -4.82
N ILE A 377 -3.01 13.62 -3.56
CA ILE A 377 -3.22 12.69 -2.46
C ILE A 377 -4.67 12.20 -2.46
N GLY A 378 -4.83 10.88 -2.64
CA GLY A 378 -6.13 10.20 -2.63
C GLY A 378 -6.64 9.93 -1.20
N GLY A 379 -7.95 9.91 -1.04
CA GLY A 379 -8.62 9.59 0.23
C GLY A 379 -8.54 8.11 0.64
N PRO A 380 -9.27 7.72 1.70
CA PRO A 380 -9.38 6.33 2.13
C PRO A 380 -10.19 5.49 1.13
N ALA A 381 -10.18 4.17 1.33
CA ALA A 381 -11.12 3.29 0.65
C ALA A 381 -12.57 3.73 0.95
N GLN A 382 -13.45 3.61 -0.03
CA GLN A 382 -14.82 4.09 0.05
C GLN A 382 -15.80 3.07 -0.54
N LEU A 383 -16.92 2.87 0.15
CA LEU A 383 -18.05 2.16 -0.42
C LEU A 383 -18.66 2.99 -1.55
N VAL A 384 -19.09 2.30 -2.59
CA VAL A 384 -19.79 2.88 -3.74
C VAL A 384 -21.10 2.14 -4.00
N ASP A 385 -21.96 2.69 -4.85
CA ASP A 385 -23.19 2.00 -5.22
C ASP A 385 -22.89 0.65 -5.89
N ALA A 386 -23.40 -0.43 -5.31
CA ALA A 386 -23.07 -1.78 -5.73
C ALA A 386 -23.65 -2.12 -7.12
N LEU A 387 -24.82 -1.59 -7.47
CA LEU A 387 -25.44 -1.83 -8.76
C LEU A 387 -24.69 -1.12 -9.88
N ALA A 388 -24.38 0.15 -9.68
CA ALA A 388 -23.60 0.93 -10.64
C ALA A 388 -22.18 0.35 -10.84
N ALA A 389 -21.52 -0.06 -9.76
CA ALA A 389 -20.22 -0.69 -9.82
C ALA A 389 -20.25 -2.04 -10.58
N HIS A 390 -21.26 -2.87 -10.35
CA HIS A 390 -21.45 -4.12 -11.07
C HIS A 390 -21.60 -3.89 -12.57
N GLN A 391 -22.48 -2.94 -12.97
CA GLN A 391 -22.67 -2.59 -14.38
C GLN A 391 -21.38 -2.10 -15.05
N GLN A 392 -20.62 -1.24 -14.34
CA GLN A 392 -19.34 -0.73 -14.84
C GLN A 392 -18.28 -1.83 -15.00
N LEU A 393 -18.27 -2.83 -14.13
CA LEU A 393 -17.27 -3.92 -14.16
C LEU A 393 -17.59 -5.00 -15.20
N GLN A 394 -18.85 -5.06 -15.69
CA GLN A 394 -19.27 -5.97 -16.76
C GLN A 394 -18.98 -5.44 -18.17
N GLN A 395 -18.77 -4.14 -18.33
CA GLN A 395 -18.34 -3.48 -19.58
C GLN A 395 -16.84 -3.73 -19.85
#